data_fb28e6c91d26257042c5bba537f840f0
#
_entry.id   fb28e6c91d26257042c5bba537f840f0
#
_cell.length_a   1.000
_cell.length_b   1.000
_cell.length_c   1.000
_cell.angle_alpha   90.00
_cell.angle_beta   90.00
_cell.angle_gamma   90.00
#
_symmetry.space_group_name_H-M   'P 1'
#
loop_
_entity.id
_entity.type
_entity.pdbx_description
1 polymer ?
#
loop_
_entity_poly.entity_id
_entity_poly.type
_entity_poly.pdbx_seq_one_letter_code
_entity_poly.pdbx_strand_id
1 'polypeptide(L)'
;IYMNSSSFGDSLTKHIHKIICIDNNQDLKIIKKKDINFAWRFSDFQKNKYLIVGAYFFFSANQFKSKKIIEDKFYKLLDLRRKLQESHLPNLGSLFATKNLYSDLKFISPTFFLLFLFNKFLNFIFYRKFLKKYLLSIRNFISKLYIKNLGLDKYKEFSLSSKTINCLVNKGAIKSFDGINLVKDFQKKTKYKVKLENIILDKII
;
A
#
# COMPACT_ATOMS: atom_id res chain seq x y z
N ILE A 1 -10.15 8.02 -5.01
CA ILE A 1 -11.14 7.70 -6.06
C ILE A 1 -10.41 7.13 -7.27
N TYR A 2 -9.48 7.88 -7.87
CA TYR A 2 -8.74 7.51 -9.08
C TYR A 2 -8.17 6.09 -9.04
N MET A 3 -7.51 5.70 -7.96
CA MET A 3 -6.94 4.36 -7.74
C MET A 3 -7.88 3.41 -6.98
N ASN A 4 -9.15 3.74 -6.82
CA ASN A 4 -10.09 2.96 -6.00
C ASN A 4 -9.46 2.50 -4.68
N SER A 5 -9.12 3.45 -3.83
CA SER A 5 -8.41 3.17 -2.57
C SER A 5 -9.21 2.23 -1.68
N SER A 6 -8.54 1.25 -1.11
CA SER A 6 -9.11 0.30 -0.16
C SER A 6 -8.15 0.04 0.99
N SER A 7 -8.67 -0.20 2.18
CA SER A 7 -7.90 -0.51 3.38
C SER A 7 -8.69 -1.45 4.29
N PHE A 8 -8.01 -2.46 4.83
CA PHE A 8 -8.59 -3.45 5.77
C PHE A 8 -9.90 -4.09 5.29
N GLY A 9 -10.00 -4.38 3.98
CA GLY A 9 -11.18 -5.03 3.39
C GLY A 9 -12.33 -4.09 3.06
N ASP A 10 -12.15 -2.79 3.31
CA ASP A 10 -13.13 -1.78 2.91
C ASP A 10 -12.63 -0.92 1.75
N SER A 11 -13.55 -0.53 0.86
CA SER A 11 -13.26 0.25 -0.33
C SER A 11 -14.01 1.57 -0.29
N LEU A 12 -13.33 2.65 -0.68
CA LEU A 12 -13.92 3.97 -0.79
C LEU A 12 -15.17 4.00 -1.67
N THR A 13 -15.17 3.17 -2.73
CA THR A 13 -16.30 3.09 -3.66
C THR A 13 -17.60 2.59 -3.06
N LYS A 14 -17.58 1.90 -1.92
CA LYS A 14 -18.82 1.49 -1.24
C LYS A 14 -19.68 2.69 -0.84
N HIS A 15 -19.04 3.81 -0.55
CA HIS A 15 -19.67 5.01 0.00
C HIS A 15 -19.82 6.14 -1.02
N ILE A 16 -19.21 6.05 -2.20
CA ILE A 16 -19.37 7.06 -3.25
C ILE A 16 -20.78 7.02 -3.80
N HIS A 17 -21.39 8.20 -3.94
CA HIS A 17 -22.68 8.40 -4.59
C HIS A 17 -22.54 9.08 -5.95
N LYS A 18 -21.79 10.19 -6.01
CA LYS A 18 -21.52 10.97 -7.22
C LYS A 18 -20.10 11.50 -7.17
N ILE A 19 -19.51 11.75 -8.34
CA ILE A 19 -18.20 12.37 -8.48
C ILE A 19 -18.35 13.61 -9.33
N ILE A 20 -17.71 14.70 -8.90
CA ILE A 20 -17.60 15.94 -9.65
C ILE A 20 -16.24 15.94 -10.34
N CYS A 21 -16.24 16.15 -11.63
CA CYS A 21 -15.02 16.18 -12.43
C CYS A 21 -15.10 17.22 -13.54
N ILE A 22 -13.95 17.63 -14.04
CA ILE A 22 -13.79 18.48 -15.22
C ILE A 22 -13.29 17.57 -16.34
N ASP A 23 -13.92 17.66 -17.51
CA ASP A 23 -13.54 16.88 -18.69
C ASP A 23 -12.47 17.60 -19.55
N ASN A 24 -12.12 16.99 -20.69
CA ASN A 24 -11.13 17.57 -21.60
C ASN A 24 -11.57 18.88 -22.26
N ASN A 25 -12.87 19.14 -22.32
CA ASN A 25 -13.43 20.38 -22.86
C ASN A 25 -13.53 21.48 -21.78
N GLN A 26 -13.01 21.21 -20.57
CA GLN A 26 -13.10 22.09 -19.40
C GLN A 26 -14.52 22.21 -18.83
N ASP A 27 -15.44 21.32 -19.22
CA ASP A 27 -16.80 21.30 -18.72
C ASP A 27 -16.88 20.56 -17.37
N LEU A 28 -17.63 21.16 -16.43
CA LEU A 28 -17.93 20.53 -15.15
C LEU A 28 -18.99 19.43 -15.36
N LYS A 29 -18.68 18.22 -14.93
CA LYS A 29 -19.57 17.05 -15.01
C LYS A 29 -19.80 16.40 -13.65
N ILE A 30 -21.02 15.93 -13.44
CA ILE A 30 -21.38 15.12 -12.27
C ILE A 30 -21.72 13.73 -12.76
N ILE A 31 -20.85 12.76 -12.42
CA ILE A 31 -20.98 11.37 -12.84
C ILE A 31 -21.49 10.55 -11.64
N LYS A 32 -22.55 9.78 -11.85
CA LYS A 32 -23.08 8.87 -10.81
C LYS A 32 -22.18 7.65 -10.68
N LYS A 33 -22.08 7.09 -9.48
CA LYS A 33 -21.28 5.88 -9.21
C LYS A 33 -21.57 4.73 -10.18
N LYS A 34 -22.85 4.52 -10.54
CA LYS A 34 -23.28 3.42 -11.42
C LYS A 34 -22.71 3.51 -12.84
N ASP A 35 -22.31 4.73 -13.26
CA ASP A 35 -21.81 5.03 -14.59
C ASP A 35 -20.25 4.97 -14.63
N ILE A 36 -19.61 4.48 -13.57
CA ILE A 36 -18.16 4.39 -13.43
C ILE A 36 -17.79 2.96 -13.06
N ASN A 37 -16.90 2.35 -13.84
CA ASN A 37 -16.34 1.06 -13.49
C ASN A 37 -15.20 1.21 -12.48
N PHE A 38 -15.31 0.46 -11.39
CA PHE A 38 -14.28 0.36 -10.36
C PHE A 38 -13.82 -1.09 -10.25
N ALA A 39 -12.51 -1.28 -10.25
CA ALA A 39 -11.88 -2.56 -9.99
C ALA A 39 -10.74 -2.39 -8.96
N TRP A 40 -10.02 -3.45 -8.66
CA TRP A 40 -8.89 -3.36 -7.76
C TRP A 40 -7.80 -2.43 -8.32
N ARG A 41 -7.50 -1.35 -7.58
CA ARG A 41 -6.56 -0.29 -7.98
C ARG A 41 -6.87 0.33 -9.36
N PHE A 42 -8.15 0.36 -9.72
CA PHE A 42 -8.60 0.86 -10.99
C PHE A 42 -9.93 1.62 -10.88
N SER A 43 -10.05 2.68 -11.69
CA SER A 43 -11.31 3.33 -12.04
C SER A 43 -11.25 3.82 -13.49
N ASP A 44 -12.40 4.06 -14.10
CA ASP A 44 -12.48 4.60 -15.47
C ASP A 44 -11.80 5.97 -15.62
N PHE A 45 -11.60 6.71 -14.52
CA PHE A 45 -10.83 7.94 -14.51
C PHE A 45 -9.36 7.76 -14.93
N GLN A 46 -8.81 6.53 -14.89
CA GLN A 46 -7.47 6.22 -15.38
C GLN A 46 -7.41 6.14 -16.91
N LYS A 47 -8.54 5.87 -17.58
CA LYS A 47 -8.63 5.83 -19.04
C LYS A 47 -9.05 7.18 -19.61
N ASN A 48 -9.93 7.85 -18.92
CA ASN A 48 -10.48 9.14 -19.32
C ASN A 48 -9.72 10.27 -18.64
N LYS A 49 -9.39 11.28 -19.38
CA LYS A 49 -8.63 12.44 -18.86
C LYS A 49 -9.55 13.40 -18.10
N TYR A 50 -10.20 12.92 -17.04
CA TYR A 50 -10.99 13.75 -16.13
C TYR A 50 -10.15 14.24 -14.96
N LEU A 51 -10.29 15.50 -14.60
CA LEU A 51 -9.80 16.04 -13.35
C LEU A 51 -10.89 15.90 -12.28
N ILE A 52 -10.66 15.05 -11.28
CA ILE A 52 -11.60 14.87 -10.16
C ILE A 52 -11.47 16.07 -9.23
N VAL A 53 -12.56 16.83 -9.05
CA VAL A 53 -12.63 18.03 -8.19
C VAL A 53 -13.32 17.74 -6.87
N GLY A 54 -14.24 16.77 -6.82
CA GLY A 54 -14.98 16.44 -5.61
C GLY A 54 -15.75 15.14 -5.70
N ALA A 55 -16.34 14.74 -4.58
CA ALA A 55 -17.22 13.59 -4.54
C ALA A 55 -18.26 13.73 -3.42
N TYR A 56 -19.43 13.17 -3.66
CA TYR A 56 -20.47 13.00 -2.66
C TYR A 56 -20.41 11.58 -2.11
N PHE A 57 -20.38 11.46 -0.79
CA PHE A 57 -20.42 10.19 -0.09
C PHE A 57 -21.77 10.00 0.57
N PHE A 58 -22.27 8.78 0.53
CA PHE A 58 -23.47 8.37 1.23
C PHE A 58 -23.13 7.35 2.31
N PHE A 59 -23.59 7.63 3.54
CA PHE A 59 -23.47 6.75 4.67
C PHE A 59 -24.88 6.46 5.19
N SER A 60 -25.29 5.20 5.22
CA SER A 60 -26.58 4.79 5.77
C SER A 60 -26.59 4.94 7.29
N ALA A 61 -27.63 5.56 7.85
CA ALA A 61 -27.81 5.70 9.29
C ALA A 61 -27.81 4.36 10.02
N ASN A 62 -28.33 3.31 9.40
CA ASN A 62 -28.34 1.95 9.96
C ASN A 62 -26.95 1.31 10.09
N GLN A 63 -25.91 1.90 9.50
CA GLN A 63 -24.52 1.46 9.66
C GLN A 63 -23.86 2.05 10.91
N PHE A 64 -24.47 3.05 11.53
CA PHE A 64 -23.95 3.68 12.74
C PHE A 64 -24.29 2.84 13.96
N LYS A 65 -23.32 2.08 14.42
CA LYS A 65 -23.32 1.45 15.74
C LYS A 65 -23.10 2.53 16.80
N SER A 66 -23.21 2.15 18.08
CA SER A 66 -22.89 3.09 19.14
C SER A 66 -21.48 3.69 18.95
N LYS A 67 -21.29 4.94 19.35
CA LYS A 67 -20.01 5.67 19.27
C LYS A 67 -18.85 4.83 19.80
N LYS A 68 -19.03 4.19 20.95
CA LYS A 68 -18.03 3.32 21.59
C LYS A 68 -17.57 2.18 20.68
N ILE A 69 -18.48 1.51 19.99
CA ILE A 69 -18.14 0.39 19.08
C ILE A 69 -17.31 0.90 17.89
N ILE A 70 -17.63 2.09 17.38
CA ILE A 70 -16.89 2.71 16.27
C ILE A 70 -15.48 3.09 16.71
N GLU A 71 -15.35 3.73 17.88
CA GLU A 71 -14.06 4.11 18.46
C GLU A 71 -13.19 2.89 18.74
N ASP A 72 -13.72 1.84 19.35
CA ASP A 72 -13.00 0.59 19.61
C ASP A 72 -12.48 -0.05 18.31
N LYS A 73 -13.31 -0.06 17.26
CA LYS A 73 -12.90 -0.56 15.94
C LYS A 73 -11.82 0.31 15.34
N PHE A 74 -11.96 1.63 15.41
CA PHE A 74 -10.98 2.58 14.90
C PHE A 74 -9.61 2.39 15.57
N TYR A 75 -9.56 2.37 16.90
CA TYR A 75 -8.30 2.18 17.63
C TYR A 75 -7.65 0.82 17.36
N LYS A 76 -8.45 -0.25 17.24
CA LYS A 76 -7.93 -1.57 16.84
C LYS A 76 -7.30 -1.56 15.46
N LEU A 77 -7.94 -0.90 14.48
CA LEU A 77 -7.40 -0.77 13.11
C LEU A 77 -6.17 0.13 13.08
N LEU A 78 -6.16 1.21 13.85
CA LEU A 78 -5.01 2.10 13.97
C LEU A 78 -3.79 1.39 14.57
N ASP A 79 -3.98 0.60 15.64
CA ASP A 79 -2.92 -0.21 16.23
C ASP A 79 -2.39 -1.27 15.25
N LEU A 80 -3.29 -1.95 14.55
CA LEU A 80 -2.92 -2.91 13.52
C LEU A 80 -2.10 -2.24 12.40
N ARG A 81 -2.51 -1.06 11.96
CA ARG A 81 -1.80 -0.29 10.93
C ARG A 81 -0.39 0.08 11.39
N ARG A 82 -0.24 0.60 12.62
CA ARG A 82 1.07 0.94 13.20
C ARG A 82 2.02 -0.25 13.30
N LYS A 83 1.49 -1.44 13.55
CA LYS A 83 2.27 -2.69 13.61
C LYS A 83 2.70 -3.21 12.24
N LEU A 84 1.85 -3.07 11.23
CA LEU A 84 2.04 -3.70 9.92
C LEU A 84 2.61 -2.76 8.87
N GLN A 85 2.44 -1.45 9.03
CA GLN A 85 2.89 -0.45 8.07
C GLN A 85 3.88 0.52 8.71
N GLU A 86 4.70 1.15 7.88
CA GLU A 86 5.57 2.23 8.34
C GLU A 86 4.74 3.45 8.71
N SER A 87 5.02 4.03 9.89
CA SER A 87 4.27 5.16 10.41
C SER A 87 5.13 6.26 11.03
N HIS A 88 6.43 5.99 11.22
CA HIS A 88 7.34 6.92 11.90
C HIS A 88 8.21 7.72 10.95
N LEU A 89 8.41 7.21 9.74
CA LEU A 89 9.25 7.86 8.73
C LEU A 89 8.40 8.22 7.51
N PRO A 90 8.74 9.30 6.81
CA PRO A 90 8.13 9.63 5.53
C PRO A 90 8.23 8.45 4.56
N ASN A 91 7.12 8.12 3.90
CA ASN A 91 7.08 6.99 2.98
C ASN A 91 6.05 7.20 1.88
N LEU A 92 6.19 6.45 0.80
CA LEU A 92 5.29 6.51 -0.36
C LEU A 92 4.12 5.51 -0.26
N GLY A 93 3.97 4.79 0.86
CA GLY A 93 3.02 3.69 0.95
C GLY A 93 3.44 2.53 0.05
N SER A 94 2.47 1.88 -0.62
CA SER A 94 2.76 0.76 -1.53
C SER A 94 3.49 1.24 -2.78
N LEU A 95 4.64 0.62 -3.08
CA LEU A 95 5.41 0.89 -4.30
C LEU A 95 4.81 0.19 -5.51
N PHE A 96 4.44 -1.08 -5.35
CA PHE A 96 3.98 -1.93 -6.43
C PHE A 96 2.49 -2.23 -6.29
N ALA A 97 1.79 -2.17 -7.42
CA ALA A 97 0.39 -2.52 -7.54
C ALA A 97 0.21 -4.05 -7.48
N THR A 98 0.44 -4.64 -6.33
CA THR A 98 0.25 -6.07 -6.06
C THR A 98 -0.70 -6.29 -4.89
N LYS A 99 -1.45 -7.40 -4.93
CA LYS A 99 -2.29 -7.80 -3.80
C LYS A 99 -1.46 -8.21 -2.59
N ASN A 100 -0.34 -8.90 -2.82
CA ASN A 100 0.54 -9.36 -1.75
C ASN A 100 1.94 -9.67 -2.28
N LEU A 101 2.88 -8.73 -2.08
CA LEU A 101 4.26 -8.91 -2.50
C LEU A 101 4.95 -10.12 -1.85
N TYR A 102 4.60 -10.44 -0.61
CA TYR A 102 5.16 -11.62 0.07
C TYR A 102 4.75 -12.94 -0.60
N SER A 103 3.53 -13.02 -1.14
CA SER A 103 3.10 -14.18 -1.93
C SER A 103 3.83 -14.28 -3.26
N ASP A 104 4.20 -13.13 -3.84
CA ASP A 104 4.92 -13.08 -5.11
C ASP A 104 6.38 -13.48 -4.96
N LEU A 105 6.93 -13.47 -3.72
CA LEU A 105 8.28 -13.93 -3.43
C LEU A 105 8.55 -15.39 -3.87
N LYS A 106 7.52 -16.23 -4.01
CA LYS A 106 7.68 -17.59 -4.54
C LYS A 106 8.33 -17.62 -5.93
N PHE A 107 8.13 -16.56 -6.74
CA PHE A 107 8.70 -16.42 -8.08
C PHE A 107 9.99 -15.57 -8.10
N ILE A 108 10.17 -14.69 -7.11
CA ILE A 108 11.26 -13.72 -7.05
C ILE A 108 12.42 -14.30 -6.25
N SER A 109 12.13 -14.89 -5.10
CA SER A 109 13.12 -15.47 -4.16
C SER A 109 12.47 -16.57 -3.34
N PRO A 110 12.46 -17.83 -3.86
CA PRO A 110 11.82 -18.97 -3.20
C PRO A 110 12.28 -19.19 -1.75
N THR A 111 13.58 -19.02 -1.48
CA THR A 111 14.14 -19.17 -0.13
C THR A 111 13.48 -18.22 0.87
N PHE A 112 13.40 -16.91 0.52
CA PHE A 112 12.77 -15.94 1.40
C PHE A 112 11.25 -16.15 1.47
N PHE A 113 10.62 -16.63 0.40
CA PHE A 113 9.22 -17.03 0.44
C PHE A 113 8.99 -18.14 1.48
N LEU A 114 9.82 -19.19 1.51
CA LEU A 114 9.72 -20.26 2.49
C LEU A 114 9.92 -19.76 3.93
N LEU A 115 10.87 -18.85 4.16
CA LEU A 115 11.07 -18.23 5.47
C LEU A 115 9.84 -17.42 5.91
N PHE A 116 9.22 -16.64 5.03
CA PHE A 116 7.99 -15.93 5.34
C PHE A 116 6.81 -16.88 5.56
N LEU A 117 6.72 -17.95 4.77
CA LEU A 117 5.67 -18.97 4.94
C LEU A 117 5.81 -19.68 6.28
N PHE A 118 7.03 -20.06 6.66
CA PHE A 118 7.33 -20.64 7.98
C PHE A 118 6.97 -19.70 9.13
N ASN A 119 7.33 -18.41 9.03
CA ASN A 119 6.91 -17.41 10.01
C ASN A 119 5.38 -17.29 10.08
N LYS A 120 4.67 -17.35 8.94
CA LYS A 120 3.20 -17.35 8.91
C LYS A 120 2.61 -18.60 9.57
N PHE A 121 3.20 -19.77 9.36
CA PHE A 121 2.80 -21.03 9.97
C PHE A 121 3.00 -20.99 11.51
N LEU A 122 4.14 -20.48 11.97
CA LEU A 122 4.37 -20.26 13.40
C LEU A 122 3.32 -19.31 14.01
N ASN A 123 2.94 -18.25 13.30
CA ASN A 123 1.88 -17.34 13.72
C ASN A 123 0.51 -18.04 13.85
N PHE A 124 0.24 -19.05 13.02
CA PHE A 124 -0.98 -19.83 13.08
C PHE A 124 -1.00 -20.78 14.29
N ILE A 125 0.11 -21.51 14.53
CA ILE A 125 0.22 -22.46 15.65
C ILE A 125 0.26 -21.72 17.00
N PHE A 126 1.08 -20.68 17.10
CA PHE A 126 1.29 -19.94 18.35
C PHE A 126 0.40 -18.70 18.43
N TYR A 127 -0.91 -18.88 18.33
CA TYR A 127 -1.91 -17.79 18.31
C TYR A 127 -1.98 -16.98 19.62
N ARG A 128 -1.20 -17.30 20.65
CA ARG A 128 -1.18 -16.58 21.94
C ARG A 128 -0.61 -15.16 21.78
N LYS A 129 -1.29 -14.17 22.39
CA LYS A 129 -0.94 -12.73 22.32
C LYS A 129 0.53 -12.43 22.64
N PHE A 130 1.13 -13.16 23.56
CA PHE A 130 2.51 -12.98 24.02
C PHE A 130 3.53 -13.27 22.90
N LEU A 131 3.36 -14.37 22.18
CA LEU A 131 4.27 -14.78 21.10
C LEU A 131 4.14 -13.95 19.82
N LYS A 132 3.00 -13.30 19.62
CA LYS A 132 2.73 -12.49 18.41
C LYS A 132 3.75 -11.36 18.22
N LYS A 133 4.23 -10.73 19.29
CA LYS A 133 5.28 -9.69 19.23
C LYS A 133 6.60 -10.25 18.70
N TYR A 134 7.01 -11.43 19.17
CA TYR A 134 8.25 -12.07 18.72
C TYR A 134 8.16 -12.51 17.26
N LEU A 135 7.04 -13.09 16.84
CA LEU A 135 6.83 -13.51 15.45
C LEU A 135 6.82 -12.32 14.46
N LEU A 136 6.32 -11.16 14.89
CA LEU A 136 6.43 -9.93 14.12
C LEU A 136 7.89 -9.46 14.00
N SER A 137 8.66 -9.56 15.08
CA SER A 137 10.09 -9.24 15.07
C SER A 137 10.88 -10.17 14.15
N ILE A 138 10.56 -11.46 14.13
CA ILE A 138 11.15 -12.44 13.19
C ILE A 138 10.82 -12.05 11.75
N ARG A 139 9.58 -11.70 11.44
CA ARG A 139 9.21 -11.24 10.09
C ARG A 139 10.01 -10.01 9.67
N ASN A 140 10.15 -9.03 10.56
CA ASN A 140 10.90 -7.81 10.28
C ASN A 140 12.40 -8.11 10.08
N PHE A 141 12.95 -9.05 10.83
CA PHE A 141 14.31 -9.53 10.67
C PHE A 141 14.53 -10.21 9.30
N ILE A 142 13.63 -11.12 8.90
CA ILE A 142 13.64 -11.75 7.57
C ILE A 142 13.60 -10.69 6.46
N SER A 143 12.74 -9.66 6.63
CA SER A 143 12.66 -8.55 5.66
C SER A 143 13.97 -7.77 5.55
N LYS A 144 14.65 -7.49 6.67
CA LYS A 144 15.97 -6.84 6.67
C LYS A 144 17.04 -7.70 5.98
N LEU A 145 17.07 -8.98 6.28
CA LEU A 145 17.99 -9.93 5.60
C LEU A 145 17.74 -9.96 4.08
N TYR A 146 16.49 -9.96 3.66
CA TYR A 146 16.13 -9.92 2.25
C TYR A 146 16.64 -8.66 1.56
N ILE A 147 16.42 -7.48 2.16
CA ILE A 147 16.89 -6.19 1.65
C ILE A 147 18.42 -6.19 1.53
N LYS A 148 19.11 -6.70 2.54
CA LYS A 148 20.58 -6.83 2.55
C LYS A 148 21.08 -7.79 1.48
N ASN A 149 20.46 -8.98 1.34
CA ASN A 149 20.80 -9.95 0.32
C ASN A 149 20.68 -9.42 -1.11
N LEU A 150 19.73 -8.48 -1.32
CA LEU A 150 19.62 -7.76 -2.59
C LEU A 150 20.67 -6.64 -2.75
N GLY A 151 21.50 -6.36 -1.72
CA GLY A 151 22.46 -5.26 -1.72
C GLY A 151 21.80 -3.90 -1.87
N LEU A 152 20.59 -3.75 -1.32
CA LEU A 152 19.84 -2.48 -1.32
C LEU A 152 20.12 -1.64 -0.07
N ASP A 153 20.88 -2.18 0.89
CA ASP A 153 21.36 -1.51 2.09
C ASP A 153 22.44 -0.43 1.81
N LYS A 154 22.98 -0.41 0.60
CA LYS A 154 23.87 0.66 0.12
C LYS A 154 23.20 2.04 0.08
N TYR A 155 21.86 2.10 -0.05
CA TYR A 155 21.11 3.33 -0.04
C TYR A 155 20.87 3.79 1.41
N LYS A 156 21.74 4.68 1.91
CA LYS A 156 21.71 5.11 3.34
C LYS A 156 20.44 5.87 3.72
N GLU A 157 20.01 6.77 2.82
CA GLU A 157 18.89 7.70 3.07
C GLU A 157 17.53 7.14 2.66
N PHE A 158 17.50 6.09 1.84
CA PHE A 158 16.29 5.37 1.45
C PHE A 158 16.40 3.89 1.80
N SER A 159 15.29 3.26 2.09
CA SER A 159 15.22 1.80 2.23
C SER A 159 13.82 1.28 1.92
N LEU A 160 13.71 -0.02 1.67
CA LEU A 160 12.43 -0.69 1.80
C LEU A 160 12.12 -0.89 3.29
N SER A 161 10.85 -0.75 3.67
CA SER A 161 10.45 -0.93 5.06
C SER A 161 10.61 -2.39 5.50
N SER A 162 11.15 -2.61 6.69
CA SER A 162 11.20 -3.95 7.29
C SER A 162 9.82 -4.46 7.74
N LYS A 163 8.84 -3.56 7.93
CA LYS A 163 7.46 -3.95 8.26
C LYS A 163 6.69 -4.42 7.03
N THR A 164 6.97 -3.82 5.88
CA THR A 164 6.43 -4.24 4.58
C THR A 164 7.40 -3.86 3.46
N ILE A 165 7.97 -4.86 2.81
CA ILE A 165 8.94 -4.66 1.73
C ILE A 165 8.36 -3.96 0.48
N ASN A 166 7.05 -3.79 0.42
CA ASN A 166 6.36 -3.01 -0.62
C ASN A 166 6.19 -1.53 -0.24
N CYS A 167 7.10 -0.97 0.52
CA CYS A 167 7.03 0.43 0.94
C CYS A 167 8.42 1.04 0.94
N LEU A 168 8.61 2.12 0.17
CA LEU A 168 9.84 2.92 0.19
C LEU A 168 9.76 3.91 1.32
N VAL A 169 10.82 3.96 2.12
CA VAL A 169 10.97 4.83 3.29
C VAL A 169 12.09 5.83 3.05
N ASN A 170 11.83 7.09 3.32
CA ASN A 170 12.83 8.15 3.37
C ASN A 170 13.35 8.31 4.81
N LYS A 171 14.66 8.25 5.00
CA LYS A 171 15.33 8.37 6.30
C LYS A 171 16.01 9.74 6.50
N GLY A 172 15.71 10.71 5.66
CA GLY A 172 16.26 12.05 5.72
C GLY A 172 16.84 12.58 4.41
N ALA A 173 16.63 11.87 3.31
CA ALA A 173 17.07 12.34 1.99
C ALA A 173 16.34 13.62 1.57
N ILE A 174 17.10 14.57 1.07
CA ILE A 174 16.58 15.79 0.45
C ILE A 174 16.30 15.55 -1.04
N LYS A 175 17.09 14.68 -1.70
CA LYS A 175 16.98 14.41 -3.13
C LYS A 175 16.29 13.06 -3.38
N SER A 176 15.34 13.03 -4.29
CA SER A 176 14.57 11.82 -4.63
C SER A 176 15.34 10.79 -5.47
N PHE A 177 16.48 11.18 -6.06
CA PHE A 177 17.21 10.37 -7.03
C PHE A 177 17.62 8.99 -6.49
N ASP A 178 18.12 8.93 -5.27
CA ASP A 178 18.53 7.65 -4.64
C ASP A 178 17.33 6.74 -4.37
N GLY A 179 16.16 7.31 -4.06
CA GLY A 179 14.93 6.55 -3.92
C GLY A 179 14.49 5.91 -5.23
N ILE A 180 14.58 6.65 -6.34
CA ILE A 180 14.30 6.14 -7.70
C ILE A 180 15.27 5.03 -8.06
N ASN A 181 16.56 5.22 -7.81
CA ASN A 181 17.59 4.22 -8.09
C ASN A 181 17.40 2.94 -7.27
N LEU A 182 17.03 3.07 -5.98
CA LEU A 182 16.69 1.92 -5.16
C LEU A 182 15.54 1.10 -5.76
N VAL A 183 14.49 1.77 -6.22
CA VAL A 183 13.32 1.09 -6.85
C VAL A 183 13.74 0.39 -8.14
N LYS A 184 14.51 1.06 -9.01
CA LYS A 184 15.04 0.48 -10.25
C LYS A 184 15.93 -0.73 -9.98
N ASP A 185 16.83 -0.63 -9.00
CA ASP A 185 17.70 -1.74 -8.59
C ASP A 185 16.90 -2.93 -8.03
N PHE A 186 15.87 -2.66 -7.22
CA PHE A 186 14.99 -3.71 -6.73
C PHE A 186 14.31 -4.45 -7.89
N GLN A 187 13.71 -3.71 -8.83
CA GLN A 187 13.06 -4.31 -10.01
C GLN A 187 14.05 -5.13 -10.85
N LYS A 188 15.26 -4.59 -11.11
CA LYS A 188 16.31 -5.27 -11.89
C LYS A 188 16.77 -6.57 -11.21
N LYS A 189 17.08 -6.53 -9.93
CA LYS A 189 17.62 -7.67 -9.18
C LYS A 189 16.59 -8.79 -8.97
N THR A 190 15.33 -8.41 -8.79
CA THR A 190 14.26 -9.38 -8.56
C THR A 190 13.56 -9.80 -9.84
N LYS A 191 13.86 -9.15 -10.99
CA LYS A 191 13.11 -9.32 -12.25
C LYS A 191 11.61 -9.08 -12.06
N TYR A 192 11.25 -8.28 -11.05
CA TYR A 192 9.86 -8.04 -10.65
C TYR A 192 9.21 -7.02 -11.58
N LYS A 193 8.29 -7.51 -12.45
CA LYS A 193 7.69 -6.71 -13.53
C LYS A 193 6.34 -6.07 -13.15
N VAL A 194 5.96 -6.10 -11.87
CA VAL A 194 4.68 -5.51 -11.46
C VAL A 194 4.73 -3.99 -11.59
N LYS A 195 3.62 -3.44 -12.08
CA LYS A 195 3.47 -1.99 -12.27
C LYS A 195 3.68 -1.25 -10.95
N LEU A 196 4.43 -0.15 -10.99
CA LEU A 196 4.51 0.78 -9.87
C LEU A 196 3.13 1.40 -9.61
N GLU A 197 2.77 1.52 -8.35
CA GLU A 197 1.54 2.19 -7.91
C GLU A 197 1.72 3.72 -7.97
N ASN A 198 2.95 4.19 -7.78
CA ASN A 198 3.31 5.59 -7.83
C ASN A 198 3.87 5.96 -9.20
N ILE A 199 3.51 7.14 -9.69
CA ILE A 199 4.05 7.71 -10.93
C ILE A 199 5.35 8.43 -10.58
N ILE A 200 6.44 8.05 -11.24
CA ILE A 200 7.71 8.76 -11.15
C ILE A 200 7.71 9.83 -12.23
N LEU A 201 7.71 11.08 -11.82
CA LEU A 201 7.85 12.22 -12.73
C LEU A 201 9.36 12.44 -12.93
N ASP A 202 9.86 12.06 -14.11
CA ASP A 202 11.29 12.19 -14.45
C ASP A 202 11.71 13.64 -14.76
N LYS A 203 10.74 14.53 -15.01
CA LYS A 203 10.97 15.96 -15.25
C LYS A 203 9.82 16.74 -14.61
N ILE A 204 10.11 17.48 -13.57
CA ILE A 204 9.39 18.71 -13.27
C ILE A 204 10.19 19.78 -14.00
N ILE A 205 9.59 20.33 -15.04
CA ILE A 205 10.14 21.44 -15.80
C ILE A 205 10.23 22.65 -14.90
#